data_19a5ac2e2305f41956f552ba94934c7c
#
_entry.id   19a5ac2e2305f41956f552ba94934c7c
#
_cell.length_a   1.000
_cell.length_b   1.000
_cell.length_c   1.000
_cell.angle_alpha   90.00
_cell.angle_beta   90.00
_cell.angle_gamma   90.00
#
_symmetry.space_group_name_H-M   'P 1'
#
loop_
_entity.id
_entity.type
_entity.pdbx_description
1 polymer ?
#
loop_
_entity_poly.entity_id
_entity_poly.type
_entity_poly.pdbx_seq_one_letter_code
_entity_poly.pdbx_strand_id
1 'polypeptide(L)'
;MTTVVLVDDQDLVRAGLRSLLTHDDSIRVVAEATDGRRGVEAVRRHRPDVVLMDLRMPEMDGIEATRMIRSDERLVGTSVVVLTTFDDDADIVEAIRAGAVGYLLKDLPREDLRSAVIRAGRGERLLSPAITERVMTMIATGQAAPTPDPRLAFLSEREIEVLTRIGHGDTNDEIAAALHLSPATARTYVSRILAKLAARDRPELVIIAHRSGLVVPDVR
;
A
#
# COMPACT_ATOMS: atom_id res chain seq x y z
N MET A 1 -29.00 -9.46 -0.28
CA MET A 1 -28.51 -8.69 -1.44
C MET A 1 -27.41 -7.77 -0.93
N THR A 2 -26.17 -7.93 -1.42
CA THR A 2 -25.02 -7.14 -0.96
C THR A 2 -24.90 -5.86 -1.79
N THR A 3 -24.83 -4.71 -1.13
CA THR A 3 -24.67 -3.40 -1.77
C THR A 3 -23.19 -3.04 -1.89
N VAL A 4 -22.78 -2.52 -3.06
CA VAL A 4 -21.38 -2.26 -3.38
C VAL A 4 -21.19 -0.86 -3.93
N VAL A 5 -20.11 -0.19 -3.48
CA VAL A 5 -19.56 0.99 -4.14
C VAL A 5 -18.27 0.58 -4.84
N LEU A 6 -18.10 0.97 -6.11
CA LEU A 6 -16.90 0.77 -6.90
C LEU A 6 -16.08 2.06 -6.93
N VAL A 7 -14.80 1.97 -6.59
CA VAL A 7 -13.88 3.11 -6.61
C VAL A 7 -12.62 2.73 -7.39
N ASP A 8 -12.48 3.29 -8.58
CA ASP A 8 -11.40 2.99 -9.52
C ASP A 8 -11.31 4.14 -10.54
N ASP A 9 -10.12 4.61 -10.89
CA ASP A 9 -9.97 5.73 -11.82
C ASP A 9 -10.17 5.35 -13.30
N GLN A 10 -10.11 4.04 -13.60
CA GLN A 10 -10.22 3.52 -14.97
C GLN A 10 -11.66 3.18 -15.35
N ASP A 11 -12.25 3.94 -16.26
CA ASP A 11 -13.64 3.75 -16.71
C ASP A 11 -13.94 2.34 -17.23
N LEU A 12 -13.01 1.77 -18.01
CA LEU A 12 -13.17 0.44 -18.58
C LEU A 12 -13.18 -0.65 -17.49
N VAL A 13 -12.32 -0.50 -16.48
CA VAL A 13 -12.24 -1.43 -15.34
C VAL A 13 -13.54 -1.35 -14.53
N ARG A 14 -14.02 -0.13 -14.21
CA ARG A 14 -15.30 0.04 -13.47
C ARG A 14 -16.47 -0.58 -14.23
N ALA A 15 -16.57 -0.32 -15.54
CA ALA A 15 -17.64 -0.90 -16.38
C ALA A 15 -17.57 -2.44 -16.39
N GLY A 16 -16.35 -3.00 -16.47
CA GLY A 16 -16.11 -4.44 -16.39
C GLY A 16 -16.55 -5.01 -15.04
N LEU A 17 -16.09 -4.42 -13.93
CA LEU A 17 -16.47 -4.83 -12.58
C LEU A 17 -17.97 -4.76 -12.34
N ARG A 18 -18.61 -3.69 -12.76
CA ARG A 18 -20.08 -3.57 -12.71
C ARG A 18 -20.74 -4.74 -13.41
N SER A 19 -20.38 -5.01 -14.68
CA SER A 19 -20.94 -6.12 -15.45
C SER A 19 -20.74 -7.48 -14.80
N LEU A 20 -19.55 -7.72 -14.19
CA LEU A 20 -19.24 -8.95 -13.49
C LEU A 20 -20.08 -9.15 -12.23
N LEU A 21 -20.28 -8.07 -11.46
CA LEU A 21 -20.96 -8.13 -10.16
C LEU A 21 -22.49 -8.18 -10.30
N THR A 22 -23.07 -7.50 -11.30
CA THR A 22 -24.54 -7.40 -11.46
C THR A 22 -25.14 -8.52 -12.32
N HIS A 23 -24.43 -9.63 -12.47
CA HIS A 23 -24.91 -10.76 -13.29
C HIS A 23 -26.16 -11.44 -12.72
N ASP A 24 -26.37 -11.37 -11.43
CA ASP A 24 -27.57 -11.80 -10.73
C ASP A 24 -27.97 -10.82 -9.62
N ASP A 25 -29.09 -11.04 -8.98
CA ASP A 25 -29.66 -10.16 -7.97
C ASP A 25 -28.97 -10.23 -6.60
N SER A 26 -27.87 -11.01 -6.44
CA SER A 26 -27.19 -11.15 -5.16
C SER A 26 -26.36 -9.93 -4.76
N ILE A 27 -25.87 -9.16 -5.77
CA ILE A 27 -25.05 -7.97 -5.61
C ILE A 27 -25.66 -6.80 -6.36
N ARG A 28 -25.67 -5.63 -5.70
CA ARG A 28 -26.14 -4.37 -6.30
C ARG A 28 -25.05 -3.29 -6.17
N VAL A 29 -24.56 -2.80 -7.29
CA VAL A 29 -23.71 -1.61 -7.35
C VAL A 29 -24.58 -0.38 -7.15
N VAL A 30 -24.38 0.32 -6.03
CA VAL A 30 -25.18 1.49 -5.63
C VAL A 30 -24.56 2.83 -6.02
N ALA A 31 -23.24 2.87 -6.22
CA ALA A 31 -22.51 4.03 -6.71
C ALA A 31 -21.16 3.63 -7.30
N GLU A 32 -20.60 4.55 -8.09
CA GLU A 32 -19.24 4.47 -8.64
C GLU A 32 -18.50 5.79 -8.38
N ALA A 33 -17.18 5.72 -8.22
CA ALA A 33 -16.31 6.87 -8.05
C ALA A 33 -15.01 6.67 -8.81
N THR A 34 -14.39 7.77 -9.23
CA THR A 34 -13.18 7.82 -10.06
C THR A 34 -11.91 8.12 -9.27
N ASP A 35 -12.04 8.39 -7.98
CA ASP A 35 -10.94 8.71 -7.06
C ASP A 35 -11.38 8.45 -5.62
N GLY A 36 -10.39 8.44 -4.71
CA GLY A 36 -10.63 8.14 -3.30
C GLY A 36 -11.56 9.14 -2.61
N ARG A 37 -11.48 10.44 -2.93
CA ARG A 37 -12.31 11.49 -2.33
C ARG A 37 -13.78 11.26 -2.65
N ARG A 38 -14.10 11.11 -3.93
CA ARG A 38 -15.46 10.78 -4.39
C ARG A 38 -15.93 9.44 -3.86
N GLY A 39 -15.00 8.49 -3.73
CA GLY A 39 -15.26 7.19 -3.10
C GLY A 39 -15.75 7.34 -1.67
N VAL A 40 -15.05 8.10 -0.83
CA VAL A 40 -15.45 8.37 0.56
C VAL A 40 -16.82 9.07 0.62
N GLU A 41 -17.09 10.05 -0.26
CA GLU A 41 -18.38 10.74 -0.33
C GLU A 41 -19.53 9.78 -0.72
N ALA A 42 -19.29 8.92 -1.73
CA ALA A 42 -20.25 7.91 -2.14
C ALA A 42 -20.56 6.92 -0.99
N VAL A 43 -19.52 6.45 -0.29
CA VAL A 43 -19.67 5.54 0.84
C VAL A 43 -20.47 6.19 1.98
N ARG A 44 -20.20 7.43 2.33
CA ARG A 44 -20.96 8.18 3.34
C ARG A 44 -22.44 8.32 2.98
N ARG A 45 -22.72 8.56 1.70
CA ARG A 45 -24.08 8.75 1.18
C ARG A 45 -24.88 7.45 1.16
N HIS A 46 -24.26 6.38 0.66
CA HIS A 46 -24.97 5.13 0.35
C HIS A 46 -24.84 4.07 1.44
N ARG A 47 -23.85 4.20 2.35
CA ARG A 47 -23.53 3.23 3.42
C ARG A 47 -23.58 1.79 2.92
N PRO A 48 -22.74 1.44 1.91
CA PRO A 48 -22.77 0.12 1.30
C PRO A 48 -22.27 -0.95 2.27
N ASP A 49 -22.62 -2.21 1.99
CA ASP A 49 -22.04 -3.34 2.71
C ASP A 49 -20.56 -3.51 2.37
N VAL A 50 -20.18 -3.26 1.09
CA VAL A 50 -18.81 -3.44 0.61
C VAL A 50 -18.38 -2.24 -0.25
N VAL A 51 -17.12 -1.88 -0.14
CA VAL A 51 -16.42 -0.99 -1.08
C VAL A 51 -15.34 -1.80 -1.78
N LEU A 52 -15.35 -1.86 -3.10
CA LEU A 52 -14.20 -2.28 -3.89
C LEU A 52 -13.37 -1.05 -4.20
N MET A 53 -12.15 -1.02 -3.69
CA MET A 53 -11.28 0.15 -3.68
C MET A 53 -9.98 -0.14 -4.44
N ASP A 54 -9.75 0.56 -5.55
CA ASP A 54 -8.40 0.56 -6.14
C ASP A 54 -7.43 1.34 -5.26
N LEU A 55 -6.15 0.98 -5.32
CA LEU A 55 -5.10 1.66 -4.56
C LEU A 55 -4.57 2.89 -5.28
N ARG A 56 -4.31 2.77 -6.56
CA ARG A 56 -3.61 3.81 -7.33
C ARG A 56 -4.60 4.69 -8.08
N MET A 57 -4.97 5.80 -7.46
CA MET A 57 -5.90 6.78 -8.03
C MET A 57 -5.34 8.20 -7.86
N PRO A 58 -5.71 9.14 -8.74
CA PRO A 58 -5.33 10.54 -8.61
C PRO A 58 -5.98 11.20 -7.39
N GLU A 59 -5.43 12.33 -6.95
CA GLU A 59 -5.88 13.18 -5.83
C GLU A 59 -5.81 12.51 -4.45
N MET A 60 -6.54 11.43 -4.25
CA MET A 60 -6.57 10.64 -3.01
C MET A 60 -6.46 9.16 -3.38
N ASP A 61 -5.44 8.50 -2.86
CA ASP A 61 -5.23 7.07 -3.06
C ASP A 61 -6.21 6.21 -2.24
N GLY A 62 -6.26 4.91 -2.57
CA GLY A 62 -7.17 3.99 -1.90
C GLY A 62 -6.81 3.67 -0.46
N ILE A 63 -5.55 3.82 -0.06
CA ILE A 63 -5.11 3.60 1.34
C ILE A 63 -5.61 4.74 2.22
N GLU A 64 -5.45 6.00 1.76
CA GLU A 64 -5.97 7.17 2.47
C GLU A 64 -7.50 7.13 2.55
N ALA A 65 -8.17 6.82 1.43
CA ALA A 65 -9.63 6.65 1.39
C ALA A 65 -10.11 5.55 2.38
N THR A 66 -9.39 4.43 2.44
CA THR A 66 -9.67 3.33 3.39
C THR A 66 -9.55 3.82 4.83
N ARG A 67 -8.48 4.54 5.20
CA ARG A 67 -8.33 5.11 6.55
C ARG A 67 -9.49 6.02 6.91
N MET A 68 -9.90 6.91 5.98
CA MET A 68 -11.03 7.82 6.21
C MET A 68 -12.36 7.09 6.41
N ILE A 69 -12.63 6.04 5.63
CA ILE A 69 -13.83 5.23 5.77
C ILE A 69 -13.81 4.49 7.12
N ARG A 70 -12.66 3.90 7.49
CA ARG A 70 -12.54 3.12 8.73
C ARG A 70 -12.53 3.96 9.99
N SER A 71 -12.16 5.23 9.92
CA SER A 71 -12.23 6.19 11.05
C SER A 71 -13.61 6.79 11.25
N ASP A 72 -14.55 6.63 10.32
CA ASP A 72 -15.91 7.17 10.42
C ASP A 72 -16.83 6.15 11.14
N GLU A 73 -17.20 6.45 12.39
CA GLU A 73 -18.04 5.57 13.23
C GLU A 73 -19.39 5.21 12.57
N ARG A 74 -19.89 6.05 11.67
CA ARG A 74 -21.14 5.82 10.94
C ARG A 74 -21.01 4.73 9.88
N LEU A 75 -19.77 4.33 9.53
CA LEU A 75 -19.42 3.39 8.48
C LEU A 75 -18.85 2.06 9.03
N VAL A 76 -18.99 1.80 10.31
CA VAL A 76 -18.48 0.57 10.97
C VAL A 76 -18.96 -0.71 10.27
N GLY A 77 -20.17 -0.71 9.70
CA GLY A 77 -20.72 -1.85 8.97
C GLY A 77 -20.22 -2.00 7.53
N THR A 78 -19.45 -1.03 7.00
CA THR A 78 -18.93 -1.07 5.64
C THR A 78 -17.60 -1.81 5.58
N SER A 79 -17.50 -2.84 4.77
CA SER A 79 -16.28 -3.61 4.50
C SER A 79 -15.50 -2.99 3.34
N VAL A 80 -14.25 -2.59 3.54
CA VAL A 80 -13.39 -2.13 2.46
C VAL A 80 -12.51 -3.29 1.97
N VAL A 81 -12.68 -3.67 0.71
CA VAL A 81 -11.88 -4.67 0.00
C VAL A 81 -11.05 -3.97 -1.05
N VAL A 82 -9.74 -4.05 -0.93
CA VAL A 82 -8.82 -3.54 -1.94
C VAL A 82 -8.86 -4.47 -3.15
N LEU A 83 -8.98 -3.90 -4.33
CA LEU A 83 -8.95 -4.59 -5.62
C LEU A 83 -7.99 -3.86 -6.55
N THR A 84 -6.81 -4.43 -6.80
CA THR A 84 -5.73 -3.75 -7.52
C THR A 84 -5.00 -4.67 -8.49
N THR A 85 -4.31 -4.08 -9.47
CA THR A 85 -3.36 -4.79 -10.33
C THR A 85 -1.96 -4.91 -9.70
N PHE A 86 -1.71 -4.17 -8.61
CA PHE A 86 -0.42 -4.12 -7.94
C PHE A 86 -0.41 -5.04 -6.72
N ASP A 87 0.70 -5.75 -6.56
CA ASP A 87 0.94 -6.70 -5.49
C ASP A 87 2.21 -6.36 -4.69
N ASP A 88 2.56 -5.07 -4.60
CA ASP A 88 3.69 -4.61 -3.79
C ASP A 88 3.45 -4.93 -2.31
N ASP A 89 4.47 -5.51 -1.66
CA ASP A 89 4.40 -5.92 -0.26
C ASP A 89 4.09 -4.74 0.67
N ALA A 90 4.62 -3.56 0.37
CA ALA A 90 4.34 -2.35 1.14
C ALA A 90 2.87 -1.94 1.06
N ASP A 91 2.28 -2.00 -0.14
CA ASP A 91 0.85 -1.68 -0.37
C ASP A 91 -0.08 -2.65 0.36
N ILE A 92 0.26 -3.96 0.35
CA ILE A 92 -0.51 -4.98 1.08
C ILE A 92 -0.56 -4.66 2.57
N VAL A 93 0.59 -4.42 3.18
CA VAL A 93 0.68 -4.15 4.62
C VAL A 93 0.01 -2.82 4.98
N GLU A 94 0.19 -1.78 4.16
CA GLU A 94 -0.45 -0.48 4.37
C GLU A 94 -1.97 -0.55 4.27
N ALA A 95 -2.51 -1.29 3.30
CA ALA A 95 -3.95 -1.51 3.16
C ALA A 95 -4.55 -2.24 4.38
N ILE A 96 -3.86 -3.29 4.86
CA ILE A 96 -4.28 -4.02 6.07
C ILE A 96 -4.24 -3.09 7.30
N ARG A 97 -3.18 -2.28 7.46
CA ARG A 97 -3.06 -1.29 8.55
C ARG A 97 -4.13 -0.20 8.47
N ALA A 98 -4.50 0.22 7.27
CA ALA A 98 -5.58 1.16 7.04
C ALA A 98 -6.96 0.60 7.42
N GLY A 99 -7.06 -0.73 7.66
CA GLY A 99 -8.27 -1.40 8.09
C GLY A 99 -9.05 -2.06 6.96
N ALA A 100 -8.45 -2.31 5.80
CA ALA A 100 -9.04 -3.14 4.76
C ALA A 100 -9.36 -4.54 5.32
N VAL A 101 -10.54 -5.07 4.98
CA VAL A 101 -10.95 -6.41 5.38
C VAL A 101 -10.58 -7.46 4.34
N GLY A 102 -10.19 -7.03 3.14
CA GLY A 102 -9.74 -7.90 2.07
C GLY A 102 -8.76 -7.22 1.13
N TYR A 103 -7.92 -8.04 0.50
CA TYR A 103 -7.00 -7.62 -0.55
C TYR A 103 -7.05 -8.65 -1.68
N LEU A 104 -7.46 -8.20 -2.85
CA LEU A 104 -7.68 -9.03 -4.03
C LEU A 104 -6.95 -8.45 -5.24
N LEU A 105 -6.54 -9.31 -6.15
CA LEU A 105 -5.98 -8.88 -7.43
C LEU A 105 -7.09 -8.76 -8.48
N LYS A 106 -6.95 -7.81 -9.43
CA LYS A 106 -7.94 -7.55 -10.49
C LYS A 106 -8.04 -8.68 -11.54
N ASP A 107 -7.11 -9.63 -11.53
CA ASP A 107 -7.09 -10.79 -12.42
C ASP A 107 -7.88 -11.99 -11.89
N LEU A 108 -8.57 -11.85 -10.75
CA LEU A 108 -9.40 -12.92 -10.19
C LEU A 108 -10.51 -13.35 -11.16
N PRO A 109 -10.78 -14.68 -11.23
CA PRO A 109 -11.95 -15.19 -11.92
C PRO A 109 -13.26 -14.54 -11.42
N ARG A 110 -14.23 -14.37 -12.33
CA ARG A 110 -15.52 -13.73 -12.03
C ARG A 110 -16.20 -14.32 -10.79
N GLU A 111 -16.27 -15.64 -10.69
CA GLU A 111 -16.95 -16.32 -9.60
C GLU A 111 -16.28 -16.09 -8.25
N ASP A 112 -14.94 -16.04 -8.24
CA ASP A 112 -14.14 -15.78 -7.04
C ASP A 112 -14.33 -14.34 -6.55
N LEU A 113 -14.33 -13.36 -7.47
CA LEU A 113 -14.60 -11.95 -7.13
C LEU A 113 -16.00 -11.80 -6.52
N ARG A 114 -17.02 -12.40 -7.11
CA ARG A 114 -18.40 -12.33 -6.59
C ARG A 114 -18.53 -12.99 -5.22
N SER A 115 -17.96 -14.20 -5.08
CA SER A 115 -17.91 -14.91 -3.81
C SER A 115 -17.22 -14.07 -2.73
N ALA A 116 -16.07 -13.45 -3.06
CA ALA A 116 -15.35 -12.57 -2.15
C ALA A 116 -16.21 -11.37 -1.72
N VAL A 117 -16.89 -10.69 -2.64
CA VAL A 117 -17.76 -9.56 -2.32
C VAL A 117 -18.91 -9.97 -1.38
N ILE A 118 -19.57 -11.09 -1.65
CA ILE A 118 -20.66 -11.58 -0.78
C ILE A 118 -20.14 -11.91 0.63
N ARG A 119 -18.99 -12.55 0.72
CA ARG A 119 -18.35 -12.89 2.01
C ARG A 119 -17.91 -11.65 2.77
N ALA A 120 -17.30 -10.67 2.08
CA ALA A 120 -16.94 -9.37 2.66
C ALA A 120 -18.16 -8.64 3.23
N GLY A 121 -19.30 -8.67 2.52
CA GLY A 121 -20.57 -8.10 2.99
C GLY A 121 -21.14 -8.78 4.26
N ARG A 122 -20.63 -9.97 4.60
CA ARG A 122 -20.94 -10.68 5.86
C ARG A 122 -19.90 -10.39 6.95
N GLY A 123 -18.93 -9.51 6.69
CA GLY A 123 -17.87 -9.17 7.62
C GLY A 123 -16.70 -10.19 7.65
N GLU A 124 -16.62 -11.11 6.69
CA GLU A 124 -15.49 -12.02 6.60
C GLU A 124 -14.25 -11.26 6.12
N ARG A 125 -13.08 -11.62 6.66
CA ARG A 125 -11.79 -11.11 6.20
C ARG A 125 -11.27 -11.98 5.07
N LEU A 126 -10.78 -11.33 4.00
CA LEU A 126 -10.45 -12.02 2.75
C LEU A 126 -9.06 -11.65 2.27
N LEU A 127 -8.24 -12.65 2.07
CA LEU A 127 -6.99 -12.52 1.32
C LEU A 127 -7.02 -13.57 0.20
N SER A 128 -6.61 -13.20 -1.02
CA SER A 128 -6.40 -14.21 -2.05
C SER A 128 -5.26 -15.15 -1.62
N PRO A 129 -5.20 -16.39 -2.12
CA PRO A 129 -4.13 -17.33 -1.76
C PRO A 129 -2.73 -16.73 -1.98
N ALA A 130 -2.51 -16.07 -3.11
CA ALA A 130 -1.24 -15.40 -3.43
C ALA A 130 -0.87 -14.32 -2.39
N ILE A 131 -1.83 -13.47 -1.99
CA ILE A 131 -1.60 -12.45 -0.97
C ILE A 131 -1.38 -13.07 0.41
N THR A 132 -2.09 -14.16 0.73
CA THR A 132 -1.88 -14.90 1.99
C THR A 132 -0.45 -15.43 2.08
N GLU A 133 0.06 -16.07 1.02
CA GLU A 133 1.43 -16.59 0.96
C GLU A 133 2.46 -15.45 1.15
N ARG A 134 2.27 -14.31 0.50
CA ARG A 134 3.13 -13.14 0.66
C ARG A 134 3.12 -12.60 2.08
N VAL A 135 1.96 -12.40 2.67
CA VAL A 135 1.83 -11.94 4.07
C VAL A 135 2.52 -12.92 5.04
N MET A 136 2.35 -14.23 4.83
CA MET A 136 3.02 -15.26 5.64
C MET A 136 4.54 -15.21 5.47
N THR A 137 5.03 -14.99 4.25
CA THR A 137 6.47 -14.81 3.97
C THR A 137 7.01 -13.56 4.66
N MET A 138 6.32 -12.43 4.58
CA MET A 138 6.70 -11.19 5.27
C MET A 138 6.79 -11.39 6.79
N ILE A 139 5.84 -12.10 7.38
CA ILE A 139 5.87 -12.43 8.81
C ILE A 139 7.07 -13.33 9.15
N ALA A 140 7.28 -14.39 8.35
CA ALA A 140 8.34 -15.37 8.58
C ALA A 140 9.75 -14.76 8.42
N THR A 141 9.91 -13.81 7.50
CA THR A 141 11.20 -13.13 7.25
C THR A 141 11.42 -11.91 8.14
N GLY A 142 10.45 -11.57 9.00
CA GLY A 142 10.54 -10.36 9.84
C GLY A 142 10.45 -9.06 9.03
N GLN A 143 10.09 -9.15 7.76
CA GLN A 143 9.80 -8.00 6.89
C GLN A 143 8.45 -7.38 7.30
N ALA A 144 8.40 -6.83 8.51
CA ALA A 144 7.38 -5.85 8.81
C ALA A 144 7.55 -4.72 7.79
N ALA A 145 6.43 -4.32 7.12
CA ALA A 145 6.49 -3.25 6.14
C ALA A 145 7.34 -2.09 6.64
N PRO A 146 8.13 -1.50 5.76
CA PRO A 146 8.94 -0.36 6.09
C PRO A 146 8.06 0.69 6.79
N THR A 147 8.42 1.07 8.00
CA THR A 147 7.78 2.22 8.63
C THR A 147 8.62 3.42 8.23
N PRO A 148 8.11 4.31 7.37
CA PRO A 148 8.87 5.48 6.96
C PRO A 148 9.34 6.22 8.21
N ASP A 149 10.65 6.35 8.39
CA ASP A 149 11.20 7.13 9.50
C ASP A 149 10.90 8.61 9.21
N PRO A 150 10.11 9.31 10.03
CA PRO A 150 9.73 10.70 9.75
C PRO A 150 10.95 11.62 9.61
N ARG A 151 12.11 11.23 10.15
CA ARG A 151 13.37 11.97 10.01
C ARG A 151 13.90 11.98 8.57
N LEU A 152 13.47 11.04 7.72
CA LEU A 152 13.85 11.04 6.31
C LEU A 152 13.36 12.27 5.56
N ALA A 153 12.27 12.90 6.01
CA ALA A 153 11.77 14.15 5.44
C ALA A 153 12.77 15.33 5.56
N PHE A 154 13.76 15.23 6.44
CA PHE A 154 14.83 16.22 6.56
C PHE A 154 16.02 15.97 5.64
N LEU A 155 16.03 14.86 4.90
CA LEU A 155 17.07 14.54 3.93
C LEU A 155 16.71 15.10 2.55
N SER A 156 17.71 15.58 1.82
CA SER A 156 17.58 15.87 0.39
C SER A 156 17.53 14.56 -0.42
N GLU A 157 17.05 14.62 -1.66
CA GLU A 157 17.05 13.48 -2.58
C GLU A 157 18.44 12.83 -2.67
N ARG A 158 19.48 13.66 -2.76
CA ARG A 158 20.86 13.18 -2.81
C ARG A 158 21.32 12.48 -1.53
N GLU A 159 20.86 12.94 -0.38
CA GLU A 159 21.14 12.27 0.91
C GLU A 159 20.36 10.95 1.02
N ILE A 160 19.16 10.87 0.47
CA ILE A 160 18.40 9.61 0.37
C ILE A 160 19.13 8.60 -0.51
N GLU A 161 19.63 9.00 -1.69
CA GLU A 161 20.42 8.12 -2.55
C GLU A 161 21.65 7.57 -1.81
N VAL A 162 22.39 8.43 -1.10
CA VAL A 162 23.55 8.02 -0.29
C VAL A 162 23.13 7.06 0.84
N LEU A 163 22.03 7.35 1.53
CA LEU A 163 21.51 6.49 2.61
C LEU A 163 21.10 5.12 2.07
N THR A 164 20.47 5.06 0.89
CA THR A 164 20.12 3.82 0.21
C THR A 164 21.37 2.97 -0.07
N ARG A 165 22.43 3.58 -0.60
CA ARG A 165 23.73 2.90 -0.83
C ARG A 165 24.37 2.41 0.47
N ILE A 166 24.26 3.19 1.57
CA ILE A 166 24.70 2.74 2.90
C ILE A 166 23.92 1.50 3.33
N GLY A 167 22.61 1.48 3.09
CA GLY A 167 21.76 0.33 3.37
C GLY A 167 22.15 -0.94 2.62
N HIS A 168 22.67 -0.82 1.40
CA HIS A 168 23.25 -1.94 0.64
C HIS A 168 24.63 -2.39 1.16
N GLY A 169 25.20 -1.69 2.12
CA GLY A 169 26.51 -2.02 2.71
C GLY A 169 27.70 -1.38 1.99
N ASP A 170 27.48 -0.52 1.00
CA ASP A 170 28.55 0.10 0.22
C ASP A 170 29.50 0.94 1.08
N THR A 171 30.78 0.86 0.81
CA THR A 171 31.81 1.72 1.40
C THR A 171 31.71 3.16 0.84
N ASN A 172 32.41 4.11 1.46
CA ASN A 172 32.40 5.50 0.93
C ASN A 172 32.99 5.61 -0.49
N ASP A 173 33.91 4.73 -0.84
CA ASP A 173 34.55 4.71 -2.16
C ASP A 173 33.57 4.11 -3.21
N GLU A 174 32.82 3.08 -2.87
CA GLU A 174 31.77 2.50 -3.71
C GLU A 174 30.60 3.49 -3.90
N ILE A 175 30.16 4.16 -2.82
CA ILE A 175 29.17 5.25 -2.90
C ILE A 175 29.66 6.36 -3.84
N ALA A 176 30.92 6.77 -3.70
CA ALA A 176 31.51 7.80 -4.55
C ALA A 176 31.52 7.38 -6.03
N ALA A 177 31.92 6.14 -6.32
CA ALA A 177 31.90 5.59 -7.66
C ALA A 177 30.48 5.51 -8.24
N ALA A 178 29.53 4.96 -7.49
CA ALA A 178 28.15 4.76 -7.92
C ALA A 178 27.40 6.08 -8.18
N LEU A 179 27.69 7.11 -7.39
CA LEU A 179 27.00 8.40 -7.46
C LEU A 179 27.82 9.49 -8.17
N HIS A 180 28.95 9.14 -8.80
CA HIS A 180 29.86 10.08 -9.50
C HIS A 180 30.32 11.22 -8.57
N LEU A 181 30.73 10.88 -7.35
CA LEU A 181 31.25 11.81 -6.35
C LEU A 181 32.74 11.58 -6.08
N SER A 182 33.38 12.52 -5.39
CA SER A 182 34.67 12.24 -4.77
C SER A 182 34.50 11.46 -3.46
N PRO A 183 35.47 10.61 -3.05
CA PRO A 183 35.42 9.94 -1.74
C PRO A 183 35.28 10.90 -0.55
N ALA A 184 35.87 12.10 -0.65
CA ALA A 184 35.74 13.15 0.36
C ALA A 184 34.31 13.68 0.43
N THR A 185 33.65 13.84 -0.73
CA THR A 185 32.25 14.27 -0.82
C THR A 185 31.31 13.21 -0.24
N ALA A 186 31.53 11.92 -0.55
CA ALA A 186 30.74 10.82 0.01
C ALA A 186 30.84 10.79 1.54
N ARG A 187 32.03 10.91 2.12
CA ARG A 187 32.22 11.03 3.59
C ARG A 187 31.46 12.20 4.19
N THR A 188 31.46 13.34 3.50
CA THR A 188 30.71 14.54 3.96
C THR A 188 29.20 14.28 3.98
N TYR A 189 28.63 13.60 2.98
CA TYR A 189 27.24 13.19 2.97
C TYR A 189 26.93 12.24 4.13
N VAL A 190 27.73 11.21 4.33
CA VAL A 190 27.56 10.26 5.44
C VAL A 190 27.52 11.00 6.79
N SER A 191 28.46 11.93 7.02
CA SER A 191 28.51 12.71 8.26
C SER A 191 27.27 13.60 8.45
N ARG A 192 26.77 14.21 7.38
CA ARG A 192 25.56 15.02 7.42
C ARG A 192 24.31 14.18 7.72
N ILE A 193 24.20 13.00 7.11
CA ILE A 193 23.09 12.07 7.32
C ILE A 193 23.09 11.59 8.77
N LEU A 194 24.25 11.20 9.32
CA LEU A 194 24.38 10.86 10.73
C LEU A 194 23.84 11.97 11.65
N ALA A 195 24.24 13.22 11.39
CA ALA A 195 23.78 14.37 12.17
C ALA A 195 22.27 14.61 12.03
N LYS A 196 21.73 14.60 10.80
CA LYS A 196 20.31 14.85 10.52
C LYS A 196 19.38 13.79 11.09
N LEU A 197 19.80 12.52 11.06
CA LEU A 197 19.03 11.40 11.58
C LEU A 197 19.33 11.15 13.07
N ALA A 198 20.21 11.93 13.70
CA ALA A 198 20.71 11.70 15.06
C ALA A 198 21.16 10.24 15.26
N ALA A 199 21.77 9.64 14.23
CA ALA A 199 22.27 8.29 14.26
C ALA A 199 23.69 8.26 14.85
N ARG A 200 23.95 7.27 15.70
CA ARG A 200 25.23 7.14 16.43
C ARG A 200 26.38 6.75 15.53
N ASP A 201 26.10 5.87 14.57
CA ASP A 201 27.10 5.24 13.74
C ASP A 201 26.51 4.76 12.40
N ARG A 202 27.39 4.26 11.52
CA ARG A 202 27.00 3.75 10.22
C ARG A 202 26.08 2.51 10.29
N PRO A 203 26.30 1.52 11.20
CA PRO A 203 25.34 0.44 11.42
C PRO A 203 23.92 0.92 11.71
N GLU A 204 23.75 1.99 12.47
CA GLU A 204 22.41 2.56 12.73
C GLU A 204 21.79 3.15 11.46
N LEU A 205 22.59 3.77 10.57
CA LEU A 205 22.11 4.21 9.25
C LEU A 205 21.64 3.04 8.38
N VAL A 206 22.34 1.90 8.41
CA VAL A 206 21.92 0.67 7.73
C VAL A 206 20.54 0.23 8.25
N ILE A 207 20.38 0.16 9.58
CA ILE A 207 19.10 -0.22 10.21
C ILE A 207 17.98 0.74 9.80
N ILE A 208 18.24 2.06 9.79
CA ILE A 208 17.26 3.07 9.38
C ILE A 208 16.88 2.86 7.91
N ALA A 209 17.84 2.66 7.01
CA ALA A 209 17.59 2.44 5.60
C ALA A 209 16.69 1.21 5.34
N HIS A 210 16.99 0.08 6.00
CA HIS A 210 16.15 -1.13 5.90
C HIS A 210 14.77 -0.95 6.53
N ARG A 211 14.67 -0.38 7.73
CA ARG A 211 13.39 -0.14 8.41
C ARG A 211 12.48 0.82 7.65
N SER A 212 13.06 1.75 6.93
CA SER A 212 12.34 2.76 6.15
C SER A 212 11.99 2.31 4.73
N GLY A 213 12.39 1.09 4.34
CA GLY A 213 12.13 0.54 3.01
C GLY A 213 12.94 1.16 1.88
N LEU A 214 14.01 1.89 2.20
CA LEU A 214 14.93 2.40 1.18
C LEU A 214 15.76 1.28 0.53
N VAL A 215 15.84 0.14 1.20
CA VAL A 215 16.56 -1.05 0.74
C VAL A 215 15.63 -2.25 0.87
N VAL A 216 15.36 -2.89 -0.25
CA VAL A 216 14.68 -4.18 -0.27
C VAL A 216 15.77 -5.26 -0.21
N PRO A 217 15.70 -6.25 0.70
CA PRO A 217 16.65 -7.35 0.71
C PRO A 217 16.60 -8.11 -0.62
N ASP A 218 17.76 -8.29 -1.25
CA ASP A 218 17.89 -9.16 -2.42
C ASP A 218 17.63 -10.62 -1.94
N VAL A 219 16.45 -11.13 -2.19
CA VAL A 219 16.13 -12.54 -1.95
C VAL A 219 16.79 -13.33 -3.07
N ARG A 220 17.98 -13.89 -2.78
CA ARG A 220 18.60 -14.92 -3.62
C ARG A 220 18.07 -16.30 -3.28
#